data_4467970a5c1440c754fd28dba68bc047
#
_entry.id   4467970a5c1440c754fd28dba68bc047
#
_cell.length_a   1.000
_cell.length_b   1.000
_cell.length_c   1.000
_cell.angle_alpha   90.00
_cell.angle_beta   90.00
_cell.angle_gamma   90.00
#
_symmetry.space_group_name_H-M   'P 1'
#
loop_
_entity.id
_entity.type
_entity.pdbx_description
1 polymer ?
#
loop_
_entity_poly.entity_id
_entity_poly.type
_entity_poly.pdbx_seq_one_letter_code
_entity_poly.pdbx_strand_id
1 'polypeptide(L)'
;MKKLVKRLLAVLMALAMMATVLSTVAFAATPQNVKQYKSYVSLGDSIAAGFSMPDYLNKRHGKYVIDPQRIEGSYPALIADTLKVKNFYPYACPGYRSNELRFLLDNNYEGDYITQKWVATLSHLDSNTLEGMNARRPAYQNAVKTSDVMTLDIGLNDTWLPVMGAIQEIMYQGDPAKSVEQMEKDGAEASNDLDSVMKDLSVIMTSPIYAPKLIDATYKILTMSDYLENYEAIVNRIYELNPNITICALSTYNPFRDWPEAWAAPLKQAAQKALYDKMNNQKKEFAQKYGDKFLYIDINDLPPVRHDSFEKVLATGSMGMWDPHPTEAGHKYIADKVVEALPTK
;
A
#
# COMPACT_ATOMS: atom_id res chain seq x y z
N MET A 1 -35.80 -8.36 -44.65
CA MET A 1 -35.43 -7.32 -43.63
C MET A 1 -34.87 -7.87 -42.35
N LYS A 2 -35.56 -8.71 -41.55
CA LYS A 2 -35.06 -9.19 -40.23
C LYS A 2 -33.69 -9.92 -40.27
N LYS A 3 -33.37 -10.71 -41.34
CA LYS A 3 -32.08 -11.40 -41.48
C LYS A 3 -30.93 -10.45 -41.83
N LEU A 4 -31.18 -9.36 -42.56
CA LEU A 4 -30.20 -8.37 -42.95
C LEU A 4 -29.80 -7.51 -41.72
N VAL A 5 -30.81 -7.11 -40.92
CA VAL A 5 -30.58 -6.34 -39.69
C VAL A 5 -29.76 -7.16 -38.67
N LYS A 6 -30.05 -8.46 -38.48
CA LYS A 6 -29.27 -9.32 -37.62
C LYS A 6 -27.78 -9.49 -38.08
N ARG A 7 -27.55 -9.57 -39.39
CA ARG A 7 -26.21 -9.63 -39.96
C ARG A 7 -25.45 -8.30 -39.77
N LEU A 8 -26.13 -7.18 -39.97
CA LEU A 8 -25.55 -5.84 -39.75
C LEU A 8 -25.17 -5.64 -38.27
N LEU A 9 -26.05 -6.05 -37.34
CA LEU A 9 -25.78 -5.98 -35.90
C LEU A 9 -24.58 -6.88 -35.51
N ALA A 10 -24.51 -8.08 -36.09
CA ALA A 10 -23.37 -8.98 -35.80
C ALA A 10 -22.05 -8.41 -36.33
N VAL A 11 -22.03 -7.77 -37.49
CA VAL A 11 -20.84 -7.10 -38.05
C VAL A 11 -20.46 -5.87 -37.22
N LEU A 12 -21.44 -5.07 -36.77
CA LEU A 12 -21.19 -3.92 -35.90
C LEU A 12 -20.63 -4.35 -34.52
N MET A 13 -21.15 -5.44 -33.93
CA MET A 13 -20.60 -6.00 -32.69
C MET A 13 -19.19 -6.56 -32.87
N ALA A 14 -18.89 -7.23 -34.00
CA ALA A 14 -17.57 -7.71 -34.33
C ALA A 14 -16.57 -6.56 -34.56
N LEU A 15 -16.98 -5.49 -35.20
CA LEU A 15 -16.18 -4.28 -35.38
C LEU A 15 -15.95 -3.54 -34.04
N ALA A 16 -16.97 -3.48 -33.19
CA ALA A 16 -16.82 -2.92 -31.83
C ALA A 16 -15.88 -3.76 -30.96
N MET A 17 -15.94 -5.10 -31.03
CA MET A 17 -14.99 -5.99 -30.36
C MET A 17 -13.57 -5.88 -30.93
N MET A 18 -13.40 -5.74 -32.24
CA MET A 18 -12.09 -5.48 -32.83
C MET A 18 -11.54 -4.11 -32.47
N ALA A 19 -12.38 -3.08 -32.36
CA ALA A 19 -11.96 -1.75 -31.92
C ALA A 19 -11.52 -1.77 -30.44
N THR A 20 -12.18 -2.57 -29.58
CA THR A 20 -11.76 -2.75 -28.17
C THR A 20 -10.48 -3.57 -28.05
N VAL A 21 -10.24 -4.56 -28.90
CA VAL A 21 -8.98 -5.34 -28.92
C VAL A 21 -7.81 -4.52 -29.47
N LEU A 22 -8.06 -3.61 -30.43
CA LEU A 22 -7.03 -2.71 -30.96
C LEU A 22 -6.70 -1.55 -29.99
N SER A 23 -7.60 -1.19 -29.10
CA SER A 23 -7.34 -0.18 -28.05
C SER A 23 -6.55 -0.74 -26.84
N THR A 24 -6.41 -2.07 -26.69
CA THR A 24 -5.64 -2.70 -25.61
C THR A 24 -4.18 -2.96 -25.96
N VAL A 25 -3.71 -2.63 -27.16
CA VAL A 25 -2.30 -2.73 -27.58
C VAL A 25 -1.72 -1.35 -27.92
N ALA A 26 -2.16 -0.31 -27.24
CA ALA A 26 -1.35 0.88 -27.13
C ALA A 26 -0.23 0.54 -26.13
N PHE A 27 0.85 -0.11 -26.59
CA PHE A 27 2.13 0.04 -25.93
C PHE A 27 2.35 1.53 -25.77
N ALA A 28 2.38 2.04 -24.54
CA ALA A 28 2.86 3.37 -24.29
C ALA A 28 4.22 3.42 -24.99
N ALA A 29 4.32 4.21 -26.06
CA ALA A 29 5.59 4.43 -26.74
C ALA A 29 6.53 4.93 -25.65
N THR A 30 7.62 4.21 -25.38
CA THR A 30 8.64 4.65 -24.42
C THR A 30 8.97 6.09 -24.81
N PRO A 31 8.77 7.09 -23.92
CA PRO A 31 9.10 8.46 -24.26
C PRO A 31 10.54 8.46 -24.76
N GLN A 32 10.77 8.90 -26.01
CA GLN A 32 12.07 8.73 -26.68
C GLN A 32 13.22 9.50 -26.02
N ASN A 33 12.97 10.17 -24.88
CA ASN A 33 13.90 11.06 -24.20
C ASN A 33 13.96 10.92 -22.68
N VAL A 34 13.54 9.81 -22.09
CA VAL A 34 13.68 9.62 -20.65
C VAL A 34 15.16 9.51 -20.29
N LYS A 35 15.59 10.20 -19.23
CA LYS A 35 16.93 10.05 -18.64
C LYS A 35 17.20 8.55 -18.39
N GLN A 36 18.36 8.06 -18.81
CA GLN A 36 18.70 6.66 -18.63
C GLN A 36 19.00 6.37 -17.15
N TYR A 37 18.10 5.69 -16.46
CA TYR A 37 18.28 5.18 -15.12
C TYR A 37 18.91 3.78 -15.17
N LYS A 38 19.92 3.53 -14.35
CA LYS A 38 20.61 2.22 -14.28
C LYS A 38 20.07 1.34 -13.17
N SER A 39 19.57 1.95 -12.11
CA SER A 39 19.12 1.27 -10.91
C SER A 39 17.87 1.92 -10.33
N TYR A 40 16.94 1.07 -9.90
CA TYR A 40 15.66 1.45 -9.35
C TYR A 40 15.37 0.68 -8.06
N VAL A 41 14.90 1.37 -7.04
CA VAL A 41 14.38 0.77 -5.80
C VAL A 41 12.92 1.14 -5.59
N SER A 42 12.09 0.14 -5.27
CA SER A 42 10.71 0.35 -4.84
C SER A 42 10.62 0.09 -3.34
N LEU A 43 10.27 1.12 -2.57
CA LEU A 43 9.99 1.03 -1.14
C LEU A 43 8.51 1.30 -0.89
N GLY A 44 7.92 0.54 0.00
CA GLY A 44 6.51 0.71 0.31
C GLY A 44 5.88 -0.46 1.04
N ASP A 45 4.56 -0.49 0.95
CA ASP A 45 3.71 -1.49 1.58
C ASP A 45 3.20 -2.56 0.59
N SER A 46 2.02 -3.11 0.85
CA SER A 46 1.39 -4.15 0.04
C SER A 46 1.09 -3.71 -1.40
N ILE A 47 0.80 -2.44 -1.63
CA ILE A 47 0.53 -1.91 -2.96
C ILE A 47 1.80 -2.00 -3.81
N ALA A 48 2.91 -1.50 -3.28
CA ALA A 48 4.22 -1.57 -3.94
C ALA A 48 4.75 -3.01 -4.06
N ALA A 49 4.41 -3.88 -3.09
CA ALA A 49 4.76 -5.30 -3.16
C ALA A 49 3.96 -6.08 -4.22
N GLY A 50 2.93 -5.48 -4.83
CA GLY A 50 2.06 -6.18 -5.78
C GLY A 50 1.16 -7.22 -5.13
N PHE A 51 0.79 -7.04 -3.85
CA PHE A 51 -0.15 -7.90 -3.14
C PHE A 51 -1.45 -8.03 -3.93
N SER A 52 -2.09 -9.19 -3.91
CA SER A 52 -3.27 -9.53 -4.73
C SER A 52 -3.03 -9.67 -6.24
N MET A 53 -1.85 -9.39 -6.76
CA MET A 53 -1.53 -9.72 -8.15
C MET A 53 -1.47 -11.24 -8.36
N PRO A 54 -1.85 -11.75 -9.54
CA PRO A 54 -1.80 -13.19 -9.82
C PRO A 54 -0.44 -13.83 -9.52
N ASP A 55 0.65 -13.16 -9.88
CA ASP A 55 2.01 -13.64 -9.62
C ASP A 55 2.34 -13.68 -8.12
N TYR A 56 1.87 -12.69 -7.34
CA TYR A 56 2.00 -12.71 -5.88
C TYR A 56 1.26 -13.91 -5.28
N LEU A 57 0.01 -14.12 -5.70
CA LEU A 57 -0.82 -15.23 -5.21
C LEU A 57 -0.19 -16.60 -5.53
N ASN A 58 0.44 -16.73 -6.69
CA ASN A 58 1.16 -17.94 -7.09
C ASN A 58 2.42 -18.16 -6.24
N LYS A 59 3.19 -17.12 -5.97
CA LYS A 59 4.46 -17.19 -5.23
C LYS A 59 4.29 -17.40 -3.73
N ARG A 60 3.15 -17.02 -3.15
CA ARG A 60 2.94 -17.13 -1.69
C ARG A 60 2.81 -18.58 -1.18
N HIS A 61 2.47 -19.55 -2.04
CA HIS A 61 2.36 -20.97 -1.67
C HIS A 61 1.60 -21.24 -0.36
N GLY A 62 0.44 -20.56 -0.18
CA GLY A 62 -0.38 -20.68 1.04
C GLY A 62 0.02 -19.76 2.19
N LYS A 63 1.16 -19.08 2.13
CA LYS A 63 1.51 -18.02 3.09
C LYS A 63 0.71 -16.74 2.80
N TYR A 64 0.47 -15.93 3.80
CA TYR A 64 -0.22 -14.64 3.61
C TYR A 64 0.74 -13.58 3.04
N VAL A 65 1.92 -13.46 3.61
CA VAL A 65 2.98 -12.54 3.18
C VAL A 65 4.21 -13.32 2.75
N ILE A 66 4.95 -12.80 1.80
CA ILE A 66 6.22 -13.35 1.29
C ILE A 66 7.33 -12.30 1.39
N ASP A 67 8.57 -12.76 1.40
CA ASP A 67 9.74 -11.87 1.36
C ASP A 67 9.69 -10.95 0.14
N PRO A 68 10.18 -9.70 0.27
CA PRO A 68 10.26 -8.76 -0.83
C PRO A 68 10.94 -9.35 -2.05
N GLN A 69 10.23 -9.37 -3.17
CA GLN A 69 10.72 -9.89 -4.44
C GLN A 69 9.97 -9.24 -5.60
N ARG A 70 10.50 -9.41 -6.82
CA ARG A 70 9.82 -8.94 -8.02
C ARG A 70 8.51 -9.72 -8.21
N ILE A 71 7.43 -8.99 -8.40
CA ILE A 71 6.09 -9.51 -8.73
C ILE A 71 5.70 -9.00 -10.12
N GLU A 72 5.51 -9.93 -11.04
CA GLU A 72 5.17 -9.58 -12.42
C GLU A 72 3.80 -8.91 -12.50
N GLY A 73 3.70 -7.87 -13.33
CA GLY A 73 2.50 -7.05 -13.48
C GLY A 73 2.31 -6.00 -12.39
N SER A 74 3.08 -6.04 -11.29
CA SER A 74 3.06 -4.96 -10.31
C SER A 74 3.66 -3.67 -10.90
N TYR A 75 3.21 -2.50 -10.43
CA TYR A 75 3.71 -1.24 -10.96
C TYR A 75 5.25 -1.09 -10.85
N PRO A 76 5.92 -1.58 -9.77
CA PRO A 76 7.37 -1.50 -9.73
C PRO A 76 8.05 -2.35 -10.81
N ALA A 77 7.51 -3.55 -11.08
CA ALA A 77 8.05 -4.39 -12.16
C ALA A 77 7.85 -3.74 -13.53
N LEU A 78 6.67 -3.17 -13.79
CA LEU A 78 6.37 -2.45 -15.04
C LEU A 78 7.27 -1.23 -15.24
N ILE A 79 7.56 -0.45 -14.16
CA ILE A 79 8.51 0.67 -14.20
C ILE A 79 9.92 0.15 -14.53
N ALA A 80 10.38 -0.89 -13.84
CA ALA A 80 11.71 -1.46 -14.07
C ALA A 80 11.90 -1.91 -15.52
N ASP A 81 10.89 -2.54 -16.12
CA ASP A 81 10.90 -2.98 -17.51
C ASP A 81 10.87 -1.81 -18.49
N THR A 82 10.03 -0.80 -18.23
CA THR A 82 9.89 0.37 -19.09
C THR A 82 11.18 1.19 -19.11
N LEU A 83 11.81 1.38 -17.95
CA LEU A 83 13.07 2.09 -17.81
C LEU A 83 14.28 1.23 -18.22
N LYS A 84 14.10 -0.07 -18.41
CA LYS A 84 15.16 -1.05 -18.72
C LYS A 84 16.34 -0.96 -17.75
N VAL A 85 16.03 -0.83 -16.46
CA VAL A 85 17.07 -0.72 -15.43
C VAL A 85 17.89 -2.00 -15.32
N LYS A 86 19.20 -1.84 -15.07
CA LYS A 86 20.10 -2.98 -14.87
C LYS A 86 19.87 -3.64 -13.50
N ASN A 87 19.60 -2.82 -12.47
CA ASN A 87 19.40 -3.29 -11.12
C ASN A 87 18.02 -2.83 -10.64
N PHE A 88 17.20 -3.77 -10.18
CA PHE A 88 15.91 -3.50 -9.57
C PHE A 88 15.86 -4.09 -8.16
N TYR A 89 15.49 -3.26 -7.18
CA TYR A 89 15.36 -3.63 -5.77
C TYR A 89 13.89 -3.51 -5.33
N PRO A 90 13.10 -4.58 -5.43
CA PRO A 90 11.68 -4.61 -5.03
C PRO A 90 11.54 -4.79 -3.52
N TYR A 91 11.82 -3.76 -2.73
CA TYR A 91 11.91 -3.82 -1.27
C TYR A 91 10.66 -3.28 -0.56
N ALA A 92 9.50 -3.55 -1.12
CA ALA A 92 8.21 -3.30 -0.48
C ALA A 92 7.68 -4.55 0.24
N CYS A 93 6.97 -4.37 1.34
CA CYS A 93 6.44 -5.48 2.12
C CYS A 93 5.01 -5.17 2.62
N PRO A 94 4.05 -6.10 2.43
CA PRO A 94 2.70 -5.93 2.95
C PRO A 94 2.68 -5.66 4.45
N GLY A 95 1.80 -4.74 4.86
CA GLY A 95 1.64 -4.36 6.26
C GLY A 95 2.63 -3.30 6.77
N TYR A 96 3.65 -2.94 5.99
CA TYR A 96 4.58 -1.89 6.41
C TYR A 96 3.86 -0.53 6.51
N ARG A 97 4.16 0.18 7.60
CA ARG A 97 3.83 1.59 7.85
C ARG A 97 5.09 2.43 7.69
N SER A 98 4.96 3.73 7.84
CA SER A 98 6.09 4.64 7.92
C SER A 98 7.09 4.26 9.03
N ASN A 99 6.61 3.71 10.15
CA ASN A 99 7.44 3.21 11.25
C ASN A 99 8.42 2.10 10.80
N GLU A 100 7.93 1.06 10.12
CA GLU A 100 8.76 -0.06 9.67
C GLU A 100 9.77 0.41 8.62
N LEU A 101 9.37 1.30 7.72
CA LEU A 101 10.27 1.81 6.70
C LEU A 101 11.36 2.72 7.31
N ARG A 102 11.01 3.60 8.26
CA ARG A 102 11.98 4.39 9.03
C ARG A 102 12.95 3.47 9.78
N PHE A 103 12.45 2.43 10.43
CA PHE A 103 13.25 1.44 11.12
C PHE A 103 14.30 0.78 10.22
N LEU A 104 13.95 0.45 8.99
CA LEU A 104 14.87 -0.18 8.03
C LEU A 104 15.93 0.79 7.48
N LEU A 105 15.61 2.07 7.40
CA LEU A 105 16.53 3.08 6.83
C LEU A 105 17.39 3.78 7.87
N ASP A 106 16.91 3.96 9.10
CA ASP A 106 17.57 4.68 10.17
C ASP A 106 17.98 3.73 11.30
N ASN A 107 19.30 3.56 11.49
CA ASN A 107 19.85 2.68 12.53
C ASN A 107 19.59 3.20 13.96
N ASN A 108 19.29 4.48 14.13
CA ASN A 108 19.04 5.09 15.42
C ASN A 108 17.55 5.04 15.82
N TYR A 109 16.68 4.58 14.91
CA TYR A 109 15.25 4.45 15.19
C TYR A 109 14.91 3.02 15.60
N GLU A 110 14.32 2.87 16.79
CA GLU A 110 13.98 1.56 17.36
C GLU A 110 12.58 1.06 16.94
N GLY A 111 11.78 1.93 16.33
CA GLY A 111 10.38 1.63 16.02
C GLY A 111 9.45 1.74 17.23
N ASP A 112 8.17 1.65 16.97
CA ASP A 112 7.14 1.60 18.00
C ASP A 112 6.84 0.15 18.44
N TYR A 113 5.84 -0.01 19.33
CA TYR A 113 5.42 -1.32 19.81
C TYR A 113 5.06 -2.28 18.66
N ILE A 114 4.37 -1.79 17.64
CA ILE A 114 3.95 -2.61 16.49
C ILE A 114 5.19 -3.08 15.73
N THR A 115 6.14 -2.20 15.45
CA THR A 115 7.41 -2.57 14.80
C THR A 115 8.14 -3.66 15.55
N GLN A 116 8.21 -3.53 16.88
CA GLN A 116 8.97 -4.47 17.72
C GLN A 116 8.27 -5.79 17.99
N LYS A 117 6.94 -5.81 18.06
CA LYS A 117 6.19 -6.97 18.55
C LYS A 117 5.24 -7.59 17.53
N TRP A 118 4.70 -6.79 16.63
CA TRP A 118 3.54 -7.21 15.84
C TRP A 118 3.80 -7.44 14.36
N VAL A 119 4.83 -6.84 13.77
CA VAL A 119 5.16 -7.03 12.35
C VAL A 119 5.47 -8.50 12.05
N ALA A 120 6.17 -9.16 12.94
CA ALA A 120 6.42 -10.60 12.88
C ALA A 120 5.11 -11.42 12.88
N THR A 121 4.14 -10.97 13.68
CA THR A 121 2.84 -11.64 13.88
C THR A 121 1.95 -11.54 12.64
N LEU A 122 1.90 -10.37 11.99
CA LEU A 122 1.10 -10.16 10.78
C LEU A 122 1.58 -10.95 9.58
N SER A 123 2.87 -11.21 9.49
CA SER A 123 3.46 -11.76 8.27
C SER A 123 3.76 -13.24 8.35
N HIS A 124 3.83 -13.84 9.53
CA HIS A 124 4.34 -15.22 9.74
C HIS A 124 5.67 -15.48 9.01
N LEU A 125 6.45 -14.43 8.76
CA LEU A 125 7.76 -14.52 8.12
C LEU A 125 8.84 -14.35 9.17
N ASP A 126 9.76 -15.29 9.26
CA ASP A 126 10.96 -15.17 10.08
C ASP A 126 11.75 -13.89 9.79
N SER A 127 11.72 -13.47 8.54
CA SER A 127 12.37 -12.24 8.07
C SER A 127 11.69 -10.94 8.53
N ASN A 128 10.46 -10.98 9.04
CA ASN A 128 9.77 -9.84 9.65
C ASN A 128 9.80 -9.87 11.18
N THR A 129 10.53 -10.78 11.79
CA THR A 129 10.91 -10.65 13.19
C THR A 129 11.81 -9.41 13.37
N LEU A 130 11.90 -8.88 14.59
CA LEU A 130 12.80 -7.76 14.87
C LEU A 130 14.26 -8.07 14.43
N GLU A 131 14.69 -9.31 14.66
CA GLU A 131 16.00 -9.80 14.21
C GLU A 131 16.10 -9.82 12.69
N GLY A 132 15.12 -10.39 12.00
CA GLY A 132 15.07 -10.43 10.53
C GLY A 132 15.01 -9.04 9.90
N MET A 133 14.25 -8.12 10.47
CA MET A 133 14.21 -6.73 10.02
C MET A 133 15.56 -6.02 10.24
N ASN A 134 16.22 -6.24 11.39
CA ASN A 134 17.56 -5.72 11.62
C ASN A 134 18.57 -6.26 10.60
N ALA A 135 18.49 -7.53 10.28
CA ALA A 135 19.35 -8.15 9.27
C ALA A 135 19.14 -7.56 7.85
N ARG A 136 17.95 -7.04 7.56
CA ARG A 136 17.64 -6.41 6.26
C ARG A 136 18.09 -4.96 6.14
N ARG A 137 18.32 -4.22 7.24
CA ARG A 137 18.70 -2.80 7.20
C ARG A 137 19.85 -2.50 6.22
N PRO A 138 20.98 -3.25 6.21
CA PRO A 138 22.06 -2.98 5.26
C PRO A 138 21.62 -3.09 3.79
N ALA A 139 20.76 -4.05 3.47
CA ALA A 139 20.27 -4.25 2.10
C ALA A 139 19.38 -3.08 1.64
N TYR A 140 18.44 -2.63 2.48
CA TYR A 140 17.58 -1.47 2.20
C TYR A 140 18.40 -0.19 2.03
N GLN A 141 19.31 0.09 2.95
CA GLN A 141 20.17 1.26 2.88
C GLN A 141 21.09 1.23 1.66
N ASN A 142 21.65 0.05 1.32
CA ASN A 142 22.48 -0.11 0.13
C ASN A 142 21.67 0.11 -1.16
N ALA A 143 20.44 -0.40 -1.24
CA ALA A 143 19.57 -0.19 -2.39
C ALA A 143 19.31 1.31 -2.61
N VAL A 144 19.03 2.07 -1.54
CA VAL A 144 18.88 3.53 -1.62
C VAL A 144 20.18 4.20 -2.08
N LYS A 145 21.32 3.82 -1.49
CA LYS A 145 22.64 4.40 -1.84
C LYS A 145 23.02 4.22 -3.30
N THR A 146 22.60 3.12 -3.91
CA THR A 146 23.05 2.71 -5.25
C THR A 146 21.99 2.93 -6.34
N SER A 147 20.79 3.39 -5.99
CA SER A 147 19.72 3.62 -6.96
C SER A 147 19.73 5.05 -7.52
N ASP A 148 19.39 5.17 -8.81
CA ASP A 148 19.23 6.46 -9.48
C ASP A 148 17.83 7.04 -9.27
N VAL A 149 16.83 6.15 -9.15
CA VAL A 149 15.42 6.48 -8.99
C VAL A 149 14.75 5.54 -8.01
N MET A 150 13.76 6.04 -7.29
CA MET A 150 12.92 5.23 -6.41
C MET A 150 11.45 5.58 -6.53
N THR A 151 10.59 4.62 -6.22
CA THR A 151 9.21 4.88 -5.81
C THR A 151 9.07 4.74 -4.31
N LEU A 152 8.39 5.70 -3.69
CA LEU A 152 8.07 5.71 -2.25
C LEU A 152 6.55 5.71 -2.10
N ASP A 153 6.00 4.54 -1.72
CA ASP A 153 4.56 4.28 -1.62
C ASP A 153 4.24 3.71 -0.23
N ILE A 154 4.10 4.61 0.73
CA ILE A 154 3.89 4.27 2.14
C ILE A 154 2.87 5.21 2.79
N GLY A 155 2.09 4.70 3.73
CA GLY A 155 1.17 5.49 4.53
C GLY A 155 -0.25 4.93 4.65
N LEU A 156 -0.69 4.06 3.73
CA LEU A 156 -2.05 3.51 3.83
C LEU A 156 -2.24 2.74 5.15
N ASN A 157 -1.26 1.96 5.56
CA ASN A 157 -1.31 1.20 6.81
C ASN A 157 -1.21 2.09 8.06
N ASP A 158 -0.66 3.28 7.97
CA ASP A 158 -0.62 4.25 9.07
C ASP A 158 -2.02 4.78 9.43
N THR A 159 -3.02 4.59 8.54
CA THR A 159 -4.38 5.08 8.76
C THR A 159 -5.26 4.17 9.61
N TRP A 160 -4.83 2.93 9.89
CA TRP A 160 -5.66 1.96 10.62
C TRP A 160 -4.88 1.01 11.54
N LEU A 161 -3.66 0.59 11.17
CA LEU A 161 -2.88 -0.36 11.97
C LEU A 161 -2.57 0.11 13.41
N PRO A 162 -2.35 1.39 13.71
CA PRO A 162 -2.15 1.83 15.09
C PRO A 162 -3.32 1.49 16.02
N VAL A 163 -4.56 1.64 15.56
CA VAL A 163 -5.75 1.25 16.36
C VAL A 163 -5.84 -0.27 16.49
N MET A 164 -5.60 -1.00 15.41
CA MET A 164 -5.59 -2.46 15.46
C MET A 164 -4.51 -2.99 16.39
N GLY A 165 -3.32 -2.40 16.37
CA GLY A 165 -2.24 -2.74 17.31
C GLY A 165 -2.58 -2.46 18.76
N ALA A 166 -3.23 -1.32 19.05
CA ALA A 166 -3.69 -0.98 20.38
C ALA A 166 -4.76 -1.98 20.89
N ILE A 167 -5.71 -2.34 20.03
CA ILE A 167 -6.73 -3.36 20.36
C ILE A 167 -6.05 -4.69 20.67
N GLN A 168 -5.12 -5.14 19.87
CA GLN A 168 -4.40 -6.40 20.09
C GLN A 168 -3.54 -6.37 21.35
N GLU A 169 -2.82 -5.28 21.61
CA GLU A 169 -2.08 -5.12 22.87
C GLU A 169 -2.98 -5.26 24.08
N ILE A 170 -4.20 -4.72 23.99
CA ILE A 170 -5.20 -4.80 25.06
C ILE A 170 -5.73 -6.22 25.24
N MET A 171 -6.18 -6.85 24.15
CA MET A 171 -6.84 -8.17 24.18
C MET A 171 -5.89 -9.29 24.61
N TYR A 172 -4.64 -9.21 24.19
CA TYR A 172 -3.66 -10.28 24.40
C TYR A 172 -2.58 -9.94 25.43
N GLN A 173 -2.78 -8.87 26.20
CA GLN A 173 -1.88 -8.44 27.29
C GLN A 173 -0.41 -8.27 26.81
N GLY A 174 -0.24 -7.89 25.56
CA GLY A 174 1.07 -7.68 24.97
C GLY A 174 1.81 -8.97 24.58
N ASP A 175 1.14 -10.14 24.57
CA ASP A 175 1.72 -11.40 24.09
C ASP A 175 1.33 -11.67 22.62
N PRO A 176 2.22 -11.41 21.65
CA PRO A 176 1.92 -11.59 20.24
C PRO A 176 1.69 -13.05 19.84
N ALA A 177 2.32 -14.00 20.54
CA ALA A 177 2.14 -15.44 20.24
C ALA A 177 0.72 -15.91 20.53
N LYS A 178 0.12 -15.42 21.63
CA LYS A 178 -1.30 -15.66 21.91
C LYS A 178 -2.22 -15.01 20.90
N SER A 179 -1.83 -13.85 20.36
CA SER A 179 -2.58 -13.14 19.33
C SER A 179 -2.71 -13.98 18.05
N VAL A 180 -1.62 -14.61 17.57
CA VAL A 180 -1.65 -15.45 16.36
C VAL A 180 -2.50 -16.70 16.58
N GLU A 181 -2.25 -17.44 17.67
CA GLU A 181 -2.98 -18.66 17.97
C GLU A 181 -4.49 -18.39 18.11
N GLN A 182 -4.85 -17.25 18.70
CA GLN A 182 -6.25 -16.88 18.87
C GLN A 182 -6.86 -16.39 17.55
N MET A 183 -6.12 -15.59 16.75
CA MET A 183 -6.58 -15.17 15.42
C MET A 183 -6.76 -16.36 14.47
N GLU A 184 -5.93 -17.39 14.57
CA GLU A 184 -6.10 -18.63 13.81
C GLU A 184 -7.34 -19.39 14.27
N LYS A 185 -7.61 -19.47 15.58
CA LYS A 185 -8.81 -20.06 16.15
C LYS A 185 -10.06 -19.23 15.81
N ASP A 186 -10.00 -17.92 16.02
CA ASP A 186 -11.12 -17.01 15.78
C ASP A 186 -11.39 -16.87 14.28
N GLY A 187 -10.36 -16.95 13.41
CA GLY A 187 -10.53 -17.00 11.96
C GLY A 187 -11.26 -18.25 11.48
N ALA A 188 -11.17 -19.35 12.22
CA ALA A 188 -11.95 -20.55 12.00
C ALA A 188 -13.37 -20.45 12.61
N GLU A 189 -13.56 -19.63 13.66
CA GLU A 189 -14.80 -19.48 14.41
C GLU A 189 -15.46 -18.09 14.24
N ALA A 190 -14.77 -17.12 13.64
CA ALA A 190 -15.24 -15.73 13.46
C ALA A 190 -16.41 -15.62 12.46
N SER A 191 -17.29 -16.57 12.55
CA SER A 191 -18.63 -16.49 12.00
C SER A 191 -19.45 -15.52 12.84
N ASN A 192 -19.55 -14.25 12.41
CA ASN A 192 -20.79 -13.51 12.55
C ASN A 192 -21.22 -12.97 13.92
N ASP A 193 -20.33 -12.78 14.89
CA ASP A 193 -20.77 -12.17 16.15
C ASP A 193 -20.29 -10.71 16.30
N LEU A 194 -20.93 -9.82 15.53
CA LEU A 194 -20.80 -8.38 15.69
C LEU A 194 -21.10 -7.94 17.14
N ASP A 195 -22.03 -8.63 17.81
CA ASP A 195 -22.41 -8.34 19.18
C ASP A 195 -21.26 -8.65 20.16
N SER A 196 -20.48 -9.71 19.92
CA SER A 196 -19.29 -10.00 20.71
C SER A 196 -18.22 -8.92 20.53
N VAL A 197 -17.92 -8.53 19.31
CA VAL A 197 -16.96 -7.44 19.01
C VAL A 197 -17.40 -6.12 19.63
N MET A 198 -18.68 -5.79 19.55
CA MET A 198 -19.24 -4.56 20.16
C MET A 198 -19.20 -4.61 21.68
N LYS A 199 -19.42 -5.78 22.27
CA LYS A 199 -19.31 -5.98 23.71
C LYS A 199 -17.86 -5.82 24.18
N ASP A 200 -16.90 -6.40 23.48
CA ASP A 200 -15.48 -6.30 23.80
C ASP A 200 -14.98 -4.84 23.64
N LEU A 201 -15.38 -4.16 22.57
CA LEU A 201 -15.13 -2.72 22.40
C LEU A 201 -15.72 -1.90 23.56
N SER A 202 -16.93 -2.21 24.04
CA SER A 202 -17.53 -1.50 25.16
C SER A 202 -16.73 -1.69 26.46
N VAL A 203 -16.22 -2.88 26.71
CA VAL A 203 -15.33 -3.19 27.85
C VAL A 203 -14.03 -2.41 27.75
N ILE A 204 -13.42 -2.37 26.56
CA ILE A 204 -12.19 -1.60 26.31
C ILE A 204 -12.42 -0.12 26.56
N MET A 205 -13.50 0.45 26.00
CA MET A 205 -13.82 1.89 26.10
C MET A 205 -14.17 2.35 27.52
N THR A 206 -14.64 1.45 28.37
CA THR A 206 -14.96 1.76 29.78
C THR A 206 -13.79 1.50 30.74
N SER A 207 -12.73 0.83 30.28
CA SER A 207 -11.57 0.51 31.10
C SER A 207 -10.67 1.74 31.32
N PRO A 208 -10.34 2.11 32.58
CA PRO A 208 -9.43 3.21 32.87
C PRO A 208 -7.97 2.94 32.41
N ILE A 209 -7.64 1.67 32.14
CA ILE A 209 -6.30 1.26 31.68
C ILE A 209 -6.23 1.24 30.15
N TYR A 210 -7.28 0.78 29.50
CA TYR A 210 -7.27 0.50 28.05
C TYR A 210 -7.83 1.64 27.20
N ALA A 211 -8.83 2.37 27.69
CA ALA A 211 -9.40 3.49 26.97
C ALA A 211 -8.35 4.55 26.59
N PRO A 212 -7.40 4.96 27.46
CA PRO A 212 -6.37 5.91 27.10
C PRO A 212 -5.49 5.46 25.94
N LYS A 213 -5.14 4.14 25.85
CA LYS A 213 -4.33 3.61 24.73
C LYS A 213 -5.07 3.66 23.41
N LEU A 214 -6.36 3.31 23.41
CA LEU A 214 -7.18 3.38 22.20
C LEU A 214 -7.42 4.83 21.76
N ILE A 215 -7.63 5.73 22.71
CA ILE A 215 -7.77 7.17 22.44
C ILE A 215 -6.48 7.72 21.86
N ASP A 216 -5.31 7.40 22.42
CA ASP A 216 -4.01 7.84 21.90
C ASP A 216 -3.77 7.32 20.47
N ALA A 217 -4.02 6.03 20.22
CA ALA A 217 -3.88 5.45 18.88
C ALA A 217 -4.84 6.11 17.87
N THR A 218 -6.08 6.37 18.28
CA THR A 218 -7.07 7.07 17.46
C THR A 218 -6.65 8.53 17.19
N TYR A 219 -6.15 9.22 18.21
CA TYR A 219 -5.62 10.59 18.07
C TYR A 219 -4.45 10.65 17.08
N LYS A 220 -3.50 9.72 17.17
CA LYS A 220 -2.36 9.60 16.26
C LYS A 220 -2.82 9.41 14.81
N ILE A 221 -3.80 8.55 14.57
CA ILE A 221 -4.40 8.40 13.24
C ILE A 221 -5.06 9.69 12.78
N LEU A 222 -5.93 10.30 13.58
CA LEU A 222 -6.67 11.51 13.18
C LEU A 222 -5.75 12.71 12.95
N THR A 223 -4.66 12.80 13.69
CA THR A 223 -3.65 13.86 13.50
C THR A 223 -2.63 13.51 12.43
N MET A 224 -2.43 12.25 12.15
CA MET A 224 -1.34 11.70 11.33
C MET A 224 0.05 12.07 11.88
N SER A 225 0.17 12.37 13.17
CA SER A 225 1.40 12.88 13.78
C SER A 225 2.59 11.95 13.55
N ASP A 226 2.44 10.67 13.85
CA ASP A 226 3.51 9.68 13.73
C ASP A 226 3.91 9.49 12.26
N TYR A 227 2.92 9.44 11.34
CA TYR A 227 3.20 9.35 9.92
C TYR A 227 3.98 10.55 9.41
N LEU A 228 3.53 11.77 9.72
CA LEU A 228 4.15 13.00 9.22
C LEU A 228 5.60 13.12 9.70
N GLU A 229 5.88 12.79 10.95
CA GLU A 229 7.24 12.76 11.51
C GLU A 229 8.10 11.69 10.84
N ASN A 230 7.58 10.46 10.75
CA ASN A 230 8.32 9.35 10.16
C ASN A 230 8.60 9.58 8.67
N TYR A 231 7.63 10.09 7.92
CA TYR A 231 7.80 10.35 6.50
C TYR A 231 8.88 11.41 6.25
N GLU A 232 8.90 12.48 7.07
CA GLU A 232 9.97 13.47 7.01
C GLU A 232 11.34 12.87 7.33
N ALA A 233 11.43 12.05 8.38
CA ALA A 233 12.67 11.36 8.75
C ALA A 233 13.14 10.41 7.62
N ILE A 234 12.22 9.68 6.99
CA ILE A 234 12.50 8.79 5.86
C ILE A 234 13.08 9.59 4.68
N VAL A 235 12.44 10.67 4.27
CA VAL A 235 12.90 11.49 3.13
C VAL A 235 14.27 12.10 3.42
N ASN A 236 14.47 12.65 4.61
CA ASN A 236 15.76 13.20 5.02
C ASN A 236 16.84 12.10 5.00
N ARG A 237 16.53 10.93 5.56
CA ARG A 237 17.47 9.80 5.58
C ARG A 237 17.81 9.27 4.19
N ILE A 238 16.86 9.22 3.28
CA ILE A 238 17.09 8.85 1.87
C ILE A 238 18.11 9.82 1.25
N TYR A 239 17.96 11.14 1.42
CA TYR A 239 18.89 12.12 0.86
C TYR A 239 20.25 12.14 1.58
N GLU A 240 20.33 11.79 2.86
CA GLU A 240 21.61 11.54 3.52
C GLU A 240 22.37 10.34 2.93
N LEU A 241 21.63 9.26 2.61
CA LEU A 241 22.19 8.06 2.00
C LEU A 241 22.56 8.28 0.53
N ASN A 242 21.75 9.05 -0.20
CA ASN A 242 21.95 9.31 -1.63
C ASN A 242 21.36 10.68 -2.03
N PRO A 243 22.16 11.75 -2.03
CA PRO A 243 21.69 13.09 -2.36
C PRO A 243 21.29 13.29 -3.83
N ASN A 244 21.56 12.29 -4.69
CA ASN A 244 21.30 12.36 -6.12
C ASN A 244 20.13 11.51 -6.60
N ILE A 245 19.49 10.75 -5.70
CA ILE A 245 18.36 9.92 -6.06
C ILE A 245 17.14 10.78 -6.43
N THR A 246 16.39 10.36 -7.44
CA THR A 246 15.07 10.92 -7.74
C THR A 246 14.00 10.10 -7.02
N ILE A 247 13.25 10.74 -6.13
CA ILE A 247 12.13 10.12 -5.41
C ILE A 247 10.84 10.39 -6.16
N CYS A 248 10.13 9.33 -6.58
CA CYS A 248 8.76 9.38 -7.06
C CYS A 248 7.83 8.99 -5.90
N ALA A 249 7.30 9.99 -5.19
CA ALA A 249 6.42 9.80 -4.06
C ALA A 249 4.97 9.69 -4.52
N LEU A 250 4.37 8.51 -4.39
CA LEU A 250 2.98 8.29 -4.78
C LEU A 250 2.03 8.95 -3.78
N SER A 251 0.93 9.56 -4.29
CA SER A 251 -0.14 10.00 -3.38
C SER A 251 -0.75 8.81 -2.68
N THR A 252 -1.12 8.98 -1.40
CA THR A 252 -1.94 8.00 -0.70
C THR A 252 -3.39 8.25 -1.07
N TYR A 253 -3.99 7.35 -1.83
CA TYR A 253 -5.38 7.47 -2.25
C TYR A 253 -6.33 7.00 -1.15
N ASN A 254 -7.55 7.52 -1.20
CA ASN A 254 -8.62 7.12 -0.28
C ASN A 254 -9.26 5.81 -0.77
N PRO A 255 -9.05 4.69 -0.11
CA PRO A 255 -9.56 3.42 -0.57
C PRO A 255 -11.10 3.30 -0.47
N PHE A 256 -11.74 4.16 0.34
CA PHE A 256 -13.21 4.23 0.43
C PHE A 256 -13.87 4.94 -0.75
N ARG A 257 -13.10 5.61 -1.62
CA ARG A 257 -13.61 6.44 -2.70
C ARG A 257 -14.59 5.70 -3.62
N ASP A 258 -14.34 4.41 -3.86
CA ASP A 258 -15.11 3.59 -4.80
C ASP A 258 -16.33 2.90 -4.17
N TRP A 259 -16.59 3.11 -2.88
CA TRP A 259 -17.79 2.58 -2.24
C TRP A 259 -19.05 3.22 -2.82
N PRO A 260 -19.98 2.43 -3.37
CA PRO A 260 -21.14 2.95 -4.10
C PRO A 260 -22.23 3.52 -3.17
N GLU A 261 -22.25 3.12 -1.90
CA GLU A 261 -23.34 3.43 -0.99
C GLU A 261 -23.39 4.91 -0.61
N ALA A 262 -24.58 5.52 -0.71
CA ALA A 262 -24.78 6.93 -0.41
C ALA A 262 -24.45 7.29 1.06
N TRP A 263 -24.66 6.35 2.00
CA TRP A 263 -24.30 6.55 3.42
C TRP A 263 -22.79 6.65 3.64
N ALA A 264 -21.99 6.11 2.75
CA ALA A 264 -20.52 6.18 2.85
C ALA A 264 -19.95 7.56 2.45
N ALA A 265 -20.72 8.42 1.79
CA ALA A 265 -20.22 9.71 1.31
C ALA A 265 -19.65 10.61 2.42
N PRO A 266 -20.28 10.78 3.59
CA PRO A 266 -19.68 11.56 4.69
C PRO A 266 -18.39 10.93 5.22
N LEU A 267 -18.32 9.58 5.31
CA LEU A 267 -17.12 8.88 5.75
C LEU A 267 -15.97 9.05 4.77
N LYS A 268 -16.24 8.92 3.47
CA LYS A 268 -15.26 9.16 2.41
C LYS A 268 -14.66 10.56 2.51
N GLN A 269 -15.52 11.57 2.65
CA GLN A 269 -15.09 12.97 2.74
C GLN A 269 -14.30 13.24 4.03
N ALA A 270 -14.76 12.69 5.16
CA ALA A 270 -14.07 12.84 6.44
C ALA A 270 -12.67 12.19 6.40
N ALA A 271 -12.58 10.96 5.90
CA ALA A 271 -11.30 10.26 5.75
C ALA A 271 -10.36 11.00 4.78
N GLN A 272 -10.89 11.47 3.64
CA GLN A 272 -10.10 12.26 2.68
C GLN A 272 -9.44 13.46 3.37
N LYS A 273 -10.23 14.29 4.05
CA LYS A 273 -9.75 15.51 4.68
C LYS A 273 -8.88 15.26 5.91
N ALA A 274 -9.25 14.29 6.75
CA ALA A 274 -8.57 14.05 8.01
C ALA A 274 -7.25 13.31 7.85
N LEU A 275 -7.13 12.43 6.85
CA LEU A 275 -6.01 11.51 6.68
C LEU A 275 -5.25 11.81 5.37
N TYR A 276 -5.87 11.52 4.24
CA TYR A 276 -5.17 11.47 2.95
C TYR A 276 -4.70 12.84 2.45
N ASP A 277 -5.48 13.90 2.67
CA ASP A 277 -5.05 15.25 2.29
C ASP A 277 -3.82 15.71 3.09
N LYS A 278 -3.73 15.36 4.38
CA LYS A 278 -2.55 15.71 5.20
C LYS A 278 -1.29 15.04 4.69
N MET A 279 -1.36 13.72 4.44
CA MET A 279 -0.24 12.96 3.90
C MET A 279 0.20 13.48 2.53
N ASN A 280 -0.77 13.75 1.66
CA ASN A 280 -0.49 14.22 0.30
C ASN A 280 0.03 15.67 0.30
N ASN A 281 -0.43 16.52 1.20
CA ASN A 281 0.09 17.89 1.32
C ASN A 281 1.56 17.90 1.75
N GLN A 282 1.96 17.07 2.71
CA GLN A 282 3.36 16.93 3.08
C GLN A 282 4.24 16.48 1.88
N LYS A 283 3.76 15.50 1.09
CA LYS A 283 4.48 15.07 -0.12
C LYS A 283 4.60 16.20 -1.16
N LYS A 284 3.56 17.03 -1.32
CA LYS A 284 3.60 18.22 -2.20
C LYS A 284 4.57 19.28 -1.69
N GLU A 285 4.67 19.49 -0.38
CA GLU A 285 5.65 20.38 0.23
C GLU A 285 7.08 19.91 -0.03
N PHE A 286 7.34 18.60 0.05
CA PHE A 286 8.64 18.05 -0.34
C PHE A 286 8.94 18.23 -1.83
N ALA A 287 7.94 18.08 -2.71
CA ALA A 287 8.12 18.34 -4.13
C ALA A 287 8.49 19.80 -4.40
N GLN A 288 7.88 20.75 -3.68
CA GLN A 288 8.27 22.16 -3.76
C GLN A 288 9.68 22.41 -3.21
N LYS A 289 10.06 21.73 -2.13
CA LYS A 289 11.38 21.90 -1.47
C LYS A 289 12.52 21.34 -2.29
N TYR A 290 12.35 20.16 -2.90
CA TYR A 290 13.43 19.43 -3.56
C TYR A 290 13.39 19.48 -5.09
N GLY A 291 12.34 20.04 -5.69
CA GLY A 291 12.18 20.19 -7.14
C GLY A 291 12.30 18.86 -7.88
N ASP A 292 13.08 18.81 -8.94
CA ASP A 292 13.24 17.63 -9.83
C ASP A 292 13.79 16.38 -9.12
N LYS A 293 14.22 16.48 -7.88
CA LYS A 293 14.67 15.34 -7.08
C LYS A 293 13.56 14.65 -6.32
N PHE A 294 12.41 15.33 -6.09
CA PHE A 294 11.26 14.76 -5.42
C PHE A 294 9.99 15.05 -6.23
N LEU A 295 9.46 14.04 -6.87
CA LEU A 295 8.29 14.14 -7.73
C LEU A 295 7.07 13.62 -6.97
N TYR A 296 6.08 14.48 -6.77
CA TYR A 296 4.77 14.05 -6.29
C TYR A 296 3.96 13.45 -7.43
N ILE A 297 3.62 12.18 -7.34
CA ILE A 297 2.87 11.44 -8.35
C ILE A 297 1.44 11.28 -7.86
N ASP A 298 0.53 12.05 -8.46
CA ASP A 298 -0.89 11.95 -8.13
C ASP A 298 -1.52 10.74 -8.79
N ILE A 299 -1.95 9.78 -7.95
CA ILE A 299 -2.64 8.56 -8.36
C ILE A 299 -4.07 8.49 -7.83
N ASN A 300 -4.65 9.61 -7.39
CA ASN A 300 -6.01 9.61 -6.85
C ASN A 300 -7.08 9.21 -7.88
N ASP A 301 -6.80 9.35 -9.18
CA ASP A 301 -7.69 8.94 -10.28
C ASP A 301 -7.41 7.51 -10.80
N LEU A 302 -6.64 6.68 -10.04
CA LEU A 302 -6.39 5.30 -10.49
C LEU A 302 -7.72 4.54 -10.70
N PRO A 303 -7.75 3.53 -11.62
CA PRO A 303 -8.90 2.66 -11.79
C PRO A 303 -9.40 2.09 -10.46
N PRO A 304 -10.70 1.73 -10.35
CA PRO A 304 -11.26 1.20 -9.11
C PRO A 304 -10.41 0.10 -8.50
N VAL A 305 -10.23 0.17 -7.17
CA VAL A 305 -9.53 -0.87 -6.41
C VAL A 305 -10.37 -2.15 -6.29
N ARG A 306 -9.76 -3.21 -5.83
CA ARG A 306 -10.44 -4.49 -5.60
C ARG A 306 -11.29 -4.36 -4.34
N HIS A 307 -12.60 -4.42 -4.46
CA HIS A 307 -13.49 -4.52 -3.32
C HIS A 307 -14.72 -5.36 -3.65
N ASP A 308 -15.20 -6.10 -2.68
CA ASP A 308 -16.50 -6.74 -2.74
C ASP A 308 -17.60 -5.74 -2.39
N SER A 309 -18.83 -5.98 -2.82
CA SER A 309 -19.97 -5.15 -2.41
C SER A 309 -20.23 -5.31 -0.91
N PHE A 310 -20.72 -4.26 -0.26
CA PHE A 310 -21.11 -4.29 1.14
C PHE A 310 -22.10 -5.43 1.47
N GLU A 311 -23.03 -5.72 0.54
CA GLU A 311 -23.96 -6.83 0.66
C GLU A 311 -23.26 -8.19 0.74
N LYS A 312 -22.25 -8.43 -0.10
CA LYS A 312 -21.48 -9.67 -0.10
C LYS A 312 -20.73 -9.85 1.20
N VAL A 313 -20.31 -8.79 1.79
CA VAL A 313 -19.58 -8.72 3.07
C VAL A 313 -20.48 -9.05 4.23
N LEU A 314 -21.64 -8.42 4.31
CA LEU A 314 -22.65 -8.78 5.30
C LEU A 314 -23.07 -10.25 5.16
N ALA A 315 -23.16 -10.75 3.92
CA ALA A 315 -23.56 -12.13 3.66
C ALA A 315 -22.49 -13.16 3.99
N THR A 316 -21.21 -12.80 3.90
CA THR A 316 -20.09 -13.76 4.07
C THR A 316 -19.37 -13.60 5.40
N GLY A 317 -19.62 -12.51 6.15
CA GLY A 317 -18.88 -12.19 7.38
C GLY A 317 -17.38 -11.97 7.16
N SER A 318 -16.95 -11.93 5.90
CA SER A 318 -15.54 -11.83 5.58
C SER A 318 -15.07 -10.38 5.58
N MET A 319 -13.98 -10.12 6.26
CA MET A 319 -13.23 -8.86 6.13
C MET A 319 -12.68 -8.66 4.71
N GLY A 320 -12.87 -9.62 3.81
CA GLY A 320 -12.60 -9.50 2.36
C GLY A 320 -13.46 -8.49 1.61
N MET A 321 -14.30 -7.75 2.36
CA MET A 321 -15.09 -6.63 1.92
C MET A 321 -14.35 -5.60 1.19
N TRP A 322 -13.16 -5.40 1.62
CA TRP A 322 -12.45 -4.20 1.37
C TRP A 322 -11.00 -4.52 1.05
N ASP A 323 -10.78 -4.82 -0.20
CA ASP A 323 -9.42 -4.96 -0.72
C ASP A 323 -9.01 -3.59 -1.31
N PRO A 324 -8.17 -2.81 -0.59
CA PRO A 324 -7.73 -1.50 -1.07
C PRO A 324 -6.72 -1.60 -2.22
N HIS A 325 -6.32 -2.81 -2.61
CA HIS A 325 -5.24 -3.00 -3.56
C HIS A 325 -5.68 -2.72 -5.01
N PRO A 326 -4.82 -2.10 -5.81
CA PRO A 326 -5.09 -1.85 -7.22
C PRO A 326 -5.27 -3.14 -8.01
N THR A 327 -6.10 -3.07 -9.04
CA THR A 327 -6.18 -4.09 -10.08
C THR A 327 -4.94 -4.04 -10.98
N GLU A 328 -4.80 -4.99 -11.92
CA GLU A 328 -3.77 -4.93 -12.95
C GLU A 328 -3.80 -3.61 -13.74
N ALA A 329 -5.00 -3.12 -14.06
CA ALA A 329 -5.19 -1.82 -14.69
C ALA A 329 -4.71 -0.67 -13.78
N GLY A 330 -4.95 -0.77 -12.47
CA GLY A 330 -4.46 0.19 -11.48
C GLY A 330 -2.93 0.19 -11.40
N HIS A 331 -2.30 -0.97 -11.35
CA HIS A 331 -0.83 -1.07 -11.36
C HIS A 331 -0.23 -0.48 -12.65
N LYS A 332 -0.84 -0.77 -13.81
CA LYS A 332 -0.40 -0.17 -15.06
C LYS A 332 -0.54 1.36 -15.03
N TYR A 333 -1.67 1.88 -14.56
CA TYR A 333 -1.89 3.31 -14.42
C TYR A 333 -0.82 3.99 -13.55
N ILE A 334 -0.49 3.39 -12.39
CA ILE A 334 0.56 3.90 -11.51
C ILE A 334 1.90 3.92 -12.24
N ALA A 335 2.26 2.83 -12.92
CA ALA A 335 3.52 2.75 -13.65
C ALA A 335 3.62 3.82 -14.74
N ASP A 336 2.57 4.01 -15.53
CA ASP A 336 2.52 5.03 -16.59
C ASP A 336 2.72 6.44 -15.99
N LYS A 337 2.00 6.78 -14.89
CA LYS A 337 2.12 8.07 -14.21
C LYS A 337 3.54 8.35 -13.68
N VAL A 338 4.19 7.33 -13.11
CA VAL A 338 5.57 7.46 -12.63
C VAL A 338 6.52 7.73 -13.81
N VAL A 339 6.41 6.95 -14.89
CA VAL A 339 7.29 7.09 -16.06
C VAL A 339 7.08 8.42 -16.76
N GLU A 340 5.84 8.88 -16.88
CA GLU A 340 5.50 10.19 -17.47
C GLU A 340 6.08 11.37 -16.68
N ALA A 341 6.15 11.25 -15.35
CA ALA A 341 6.65 12.32 -14.48
C ALA A 341 8.17 12.39 -14.42
N LEU A 342 8.88 11.33 -14.83
CA LEU A 342 10.34 11.31 -14.76
C LEU A 342 10.97 12.32 -15.75
N PRO A 343 12.04 13.02 -15.33
CA PRO A 343 12.73 13.98 -16.19
C PRO A 343 13.15 13.39 -17.54
N THR A 344 12.86 14.12 -18.60
CA THR A 344 13.38 13.87 -19.94
C THR A 344 14.80 14.42 -20.07
N LYS A 345 15.61 13.85 -20.99
CA LYS A 345 16.96 14.37 -21.30
C LYS A 345 16.88 15.74 -21.92
#